data_dcb244fcf315711609e7b24b9b5f172e
#
_entry.id   dcb244fcf315711609e7b24b9b5f172e
#
_cell.length_a   1.000
_cell.length_b   1.000
_cell.length_c   1.000
_cell.angle_alpha   90.00
_cell.angle_beta   90.00
_cell.angle_gamma   90.00
#
_symmetry.space_group_name_H-M   'P 1'
#
loop_
_entity.id
_entity.type
_entity.pdbx_description
1 polymer ?
#
loop_
_entity_poly.entity_id
_entity_poly.type
_entity_poly.pdbx_seq_one_letter_code
_entity_poly.pdbx_strand_id
1 'polypeptide(L)'
;MKELKGSQKKYLRGLAHNLNPSAFVGQKGLTDTLIGEIDQALEAIELIKIKFNDYKQKDRKNALIKEITAATQSHLAGMIGHVAILYRQNKLPEKQQVKLP
;
A
#
# COMPACT_ATOMS: atom_id res chain seq x y z
N MET A 1 13.04 1.70 -7.71
CA MET A 1 12.90 2.86 -6.81
C MET A 1 13.61 2.58 -5.49
N LYS A 2 14.27 3.59 -4.95
CA LYS A 2 14.95 3.46 -3.66
C LYS A 2 13.95 3.39 -2.51
N GLU A 3 14.38 2.83 -1.39
CA GLU A 3 13.55 2.79 -0.20
C GLU A 3 13.10 4.20 0.21
N LEU A 4 11.91 4.27 0.80
CA LEU A 4 11.38 5.53 1.30
C LEU A 4 12.12 5.98 2.55
N LYS A 5 12.47 7.27 2.60
CA LYS A 5 13.02 7.89 3.80
C LYS A 5 11.92 8.10 4.84
N GLY A 6 12.30 8.23 6.11
CA GLY A 6 11.34 8.48 7.19
C GLY A 6 10.45 9.69 6.95
N SER A 7 11.05 10.80 6.48
CA SER A 7 10.29 12.02 6.15
C SER A 7 9.28 11.79 5.02
N GLN A 8 9.66 10.99 4.03
CA GLN A 8 8.77 10.64 2.92
C GLN A 8 7.61 9.76 3.39
N LYS A 9 7.88 8.79 4.24
CA LYS A 9 6.84 7.95 4.83
C LYS A 9 5.84 8.79 5.62
N LYS A 10 6.32 9.72 6.42
CA LYS A 10 5.47 10.63 7.19
C LYS A 10 4.59 11.47 6.29
N TYR A 11 5.15 12.01 5.22
CA TYR A 11 4.42 12.81 4.24
C TYR A 11 3.31 11.97 3.59
N LEU A 12 3.63 10.74 3.17
CA LEU A 12 2.66 9.85 2.54
C LEU A 12 1.54 9.46 3.51
N ARG A 13 1.85 9.22 4.78
CA ARG A 13 0.81 8.93 5.79
C ARG A 13 -0.15 10.11 5.94
N GLY A 14 0.37 11.33 5.90
CA GLY A 14 -0.46 12.53 5.94
C GLY A 14 -1.39 12.64 4.75
N LEU A 15 -0.87 12.41 3.54
CA LEU A 15 -1.70 12.40 2.32
C LEU A 15 -2.76 11.32 2.36
N ALA A 16 -2.42 10.15 2.90
CA ALA A 16 -3.33 9.02 2.93
C ALA A 16 -4.47 9.18 3.94
N HIS A 17 -4.37 10.13 4.87
CA HIS A 17 -5.34 10.28 5.95
C HIS A 17 -6.78 10.35 5.45
N ASN A 18 -7.04 11.04 4.35
CA ASN A 18 -8.37 11.23 3.81
C ASN A 18 -8.78 10.20 2.74
N LEU A 19 -7.90 9.24 2.44
CA LEU A 19 -8.20 8.22 1.45
C LEU A 19 -9.05 7.11 2.07
N ASN A 20 -9.94 6.54 1.26
CA ASN A 20 -10.64 5.31 1.60
C ASN A 20 -9.80 4.11 1.18
N PRO A 21 -9.94 2.95 1.86
CA PRO A 21 -9.24 1.74 1.41
C PRO A 21 -9.61 1.35 -0.02
N SER A 22 -8.60 0.99 -0.79
CA SER A 22 -8.78 0.52 -2.17
C SER A 22 -8.95 -1.00 -2.24
N ALA A 23 -8.54 -1.72 -1.21
CA ALA A 23 -8.63 -3.17 -1.15
C ALA A 23 -8.77 -3.63 0.30
N PHE A 24 -9.29 -4.84 0.47
CA PHE A 24 -9.53 -5.43 1.78
C PHE A 24 -8.97 -6.85 1.81
N VAL A 25 -8.26 -7.18 2.89
CA VAL A 25 -7.78 -8.54 3.10
C VAL A 25 -8.83 -9.28 3.92
N GLY A 26 -9.48 -10.27 3.31
CA GLY A 26 -10.51 -11.08 3.94
C GLY A 26 -10.00 -12.45 4.34
N GLN A 27 -10.94 -13.38 4.59
CA GLN A 27 -10.64 -14.73 5.09
C GLN A 27 -9.72 -15.53 4.17
N LYS A 28 -9.80 -15.30 2.87
CA LYS A 28 -8.96 -16.02 1.89
C LYS A 28 -7.51 -15.53 1.91
N GLY A 29 -7.23 -14.47 2.64
CA GLY A 29 -5.89 -13.90 2.70
C GLY A 29 -5.45 -13.34 1.37
N LEU A 30 -4.23 -13.66 0.98
CA LEU A 30 -3.63 -13.17 -0.25
C LEU A 30 -4.00 -14.09 -1.41
N THR A 31 -4.74 -13.54 -2.39
CA THR A 31 -5.13 -14.25 -3.61
C THR A 31 -4.58 -13.49 -4.82
N ASP A 32 -4.53 -14.18 -5.96
CA ASP A 32 -4.12 -13.53 -7.22
C ASP A 32 -5.06 -12.37 -7.56
N THR A 33 -6.36 -12.53 -7.29
CA THR A 33 -7.35 -11.49 -7.51
C THR A 33 -7.04 -10.26 -6.66
N LEU A 34 -6.74 -10.46 -5.39
CA LEU A 34 -6.41 -9.35 -4.47
C LEU A 34 -5.13 -8.64 -4.92
N ILE A 35 -4.10 -9.38 -5.29
CA ILE A 35 -2.85 -8.79 -5.79
C ILE A 35 -3.13 -7.96 -7.05
N GLY A 36 -3.96 -8.47 -7.96
CA GLY A 36 -4.36 -7.73 -9.16
C GLY A 36 -5.07 -6.43 -8.85
N GLU A 37 -5.99 -6.45 -7.88
CA GLU A 37 -6.72 -5.25 -7.44
C GLU A 37 -5.77 -4.21 -6.85
N ILE A 38 -4.83 -4.64 -6.02
CA ILE A 38 -3.84 -3.75 -5.40
C ILE A 38 -2.94 -3.15 -6.48
N ASP A 39 -2.46 -3.98 -7.41
CA ASP A 39 -1.61 -3.53 -8.50
C ASP A 39 -2.30 -2.48 -9.36
N GLN A 40 -3.56 -2.72 -9.72
CA GLN A 40 -4.35 -1.77 -10.50
C GLN A 40 -4.55 -0.44 -9.76
N ALA A 41 -4.83 -0.51 -8.47
CA ALA A 41 -5.02 0.71 -7.66
C ALA A 41 -3.73 1.51 -7.57
N LEU A 42 -2.60 0.86 -7.36
CA LEU A 42 -1.29 1.52 -7.33
C LEU A 42 -0.95 2.16 -8.67
N GLU A 43 -1.28 1.49 -9.78
CA GLU A 43 -1.05 2.04 -11.11
C GLU A 43 -1.90 3.28 -11.35
N ALA A 44 -3.12 3.29 -10.82
CA ALA A 44 -4.05 4.39 -11.04
C ALA A 44 -3.74 5.62 -10.18
N ILE A 45 -3.41 5.44 -8.89
CA ILE A 45 -3.32 6.58 -7.96
C ILE A 45 -2.06 6.61 -7.09
N GLU A 46 -1.12 5.71 -7.29
CA GLU A 46 0.18 5.64 -6.62
C GLU A 46 0.15 5.41 -5.10
N LEU A 47 -0.77 6.04 -4.37
CA LEU A 47 -0.89 5.96 -2.91
C LEU A 47 -2.24 5.38 -2.56
N ILE A 48 -2.24 4.25 -1.85
CA ILE A 48 -3.47 3.55 -1.48
C ILE A 48 -3.43 3.08 -0.03
N LYS A 49 -4.61 2.75 0.48
CA LYS A 49 -4.79 2.05 1.75
C LYS A 49 -5.32 0.64 1.51
N ILE A 50 -4.86 -0.31 2.30
CA ILE A 50 -5.40 -1.68 2.35
C ILE A 50 -5.86 -1.94 3.77
N LYS A 51 -7.11 -2.35 3.95
CA LYS A 51 -7.65 -2.67 5.27
C LYS A 51 -7.69 -4.18 5.49
N PHE A 52 -7.19 -4.61 6.65
CA PHE A 52 -7.24 -6.01 7.06
C PHE A 52 -8.51 -6.28 7.84
N ASN A 53 -9.45 -7.00 7.24
CA ASN A 53 -10.65 -7.46 7.93
C ASN A 53 -10.39 -8.79 8.65
N ASP A 54 -9.39 -9.54 8.19
CA ASP A 54 -8.88 -10.77 8.79
C ASP A 54 -7.37 -10.68 8.93
N TYR A 55 -6.75 -11.68 9.53
CA TYR A 55 -5.28 -11.72 9.74
C TYR A 55 -4.78 -10.50 10.50
N LYS A 56 -5.54 -10.12 11.53
CA LYS A 56 -5.28 -8.87 12.29
C LYS A 56 -4.11 -8.97 13.26
N GLN A 57 -3.63 -10.18 13.53
CA GLN A 57 -2.46 -10.36 14.37
C GLN A 57 -1.24 -9.74 13.71
N LYS A 58 -0.42 -9.07 14.50
CA LYS A 58 0.72 -8.30 14.01
C LYS A 58 1.64 -9.11 13.09
N ASP A 59 2.00 -10.31 13.52
CA ASP A 59 2.93 -11.16 12.76
C ASP A 59 2.34 -11.57 11.41
N ARG A 60 1.06 -11.92 11.39
CA ARG A 60 0.38 -12.32 10.16
C ARG A 60 0.21 -11.15 9.21
N LYS A 61 -0.17 -9.98 9.71
CA LYS A 61 -0.27 -8.78 8.89
C LYS A 61 1.06 -8.45 8.26
N ASN A 62 2.12 -8.44 9.06
CA ASN A 62 3.45 -8.10 8.56
C ASN A 62 3.93 -9.08 7.49
N ALA A 63 3.67 -10.37 7.67
CA ALA A 63 4.02 -11.38 6.69
C ALA A 63 3.28 -11.16 5.36
N LEU A 64 1.97 -10.90 5.44
CA LEU A 64 1.16 -10.63 4.24
C LEU A 64 1.60 -9.33 3.55
N ILE A 65 1.90 -8.29 4.31
CA ILE A 65 2.38 -7.02 3.76
C ILE A 65 3.69 -7.21 2.99
N LYS A 66 4.61 -8.01 3.52
CA LYS A 66 5.86 -8.32 2.82
C LYS A 66 5.60 -9.00 1.47
N GLU A 67 4.66 -9.96 1.45
CA GLU A 67 4.29 -10.63 0.22
C GLU A 67 3.63 -9.66 -0.77
N ILE A 68 2.73 -8.82 -0.29
CA ILE A 68 2.04 -7.83 -1.13
C ILE A 68 3.02 -6.83 -1.74
N THR A 69 3.90 -6.26 -0.92
CA THR A 69 4.86 -5.25 -1.41
C THR A 69 5.85 -5.87 -2.39
N ALA A 70 6.26 -7.11 -2.16
CA ALA A 70 7.13 -7.82 -3.10
C ALA A 70 6.41 -8.10 -4.43
N ALA A 71 5.17 -8.60 -4.37
CA ALA A 71 4.40 -8.95 -5.56
C ALA A 71 4.02 -7.74 -6.40
N THR A 72 3.80 -6.58 -5.78
CA THR A 72 3.38 -5.35 -6.46
C THR A 72 4.50 -4.34 -6.65
N GLN A 73 5.70 -4.65 -6.14
CA GLN A 73 6.85 -3.73 -6.18
C GLN A 73 6.51 -2.38 -5.57
N SER A 74 5.80 -2.40 -4.46
CA SER A 74 5.40 -1.20 -3.74
C SER A 74 6.15 -1.07 -2.42
N HIS A 75 5.96 0.07 -1.76
CA HIS A 75 6.59 0.39 -0.49
C HIS A 75 5.55 0.56 0.59
N LEU A 76 5.83 0.04 1.78
CA LEU A 76 4.99 0.29 2.95
C LEU A 76 5.36 1.66 3.53
N ALA A 77 4.42 2.60 3.47
CA ALA A 77 4.61 3.92 4.06
C ALA A 77 4.24 3.97 5.55
N GLY A 78 3.37 3.06 5.99
CA GLY A 78 3.00 2.96 7.38
C GLY A 78 1.84 2.03 7.65
N MET A 79 1.60 1.79 8.93
CA MET A 79 0.46 1.02 9.42
C MET A 79 -0.27 1.87 10.45
N ILE A 80 -1.57 1.99 10.31
CA ILE A 80 -2.42 2.65 11.31
C ILE A 80 -3.53 1.68 11.67
N GLY A 81 -3.45 1.09 12.87
CA GLY A 81 -4.37 0.03 13.27
C GLY A 81 -4.27 -1.16 12.33
N HIS A 82 -5.38 -1.49 11.66
CA HIS A 82 -5.44 -2.60 10.69
C HIS A 82 -5.40 -2.13 9.24
N VAL A 83 -4.85 -0.92 9.00
CA VAL A 83 -4.78 -0.33 7.67
C VAL A 83 -3.32 -0.14 7.28
N ALA A 84 -2.91 -0.72 6.15
CA ALA A 84 -1.60 -0.52 5.57
C ALA A 84 -1.66 0.58 4.52
N ILE A 85 -0.66 1.44 4.51
CA ILE A 85 -0.52 2.51 3.51
C ILE A 85 0.60 2.10 2.57
N LEU A 86 0.27 1.94 1.29
CA LEU A 86 1.22 1.51 0.26
C LEU A 86 1.42 2.61 -0.77
N TYR A 87 2.64 2.69 -1.27
CA TYR A 87 3.02 3.66 -2.29
C TYR A 87 3.86 3.01 -3.38
N ARG A 88 3.55 3.35 -4.64
CA ARG A 88 4.38 2.98 -5.80
C ARG A 88 4.37 4.14 -6.79
N GLN A 89 5.55 4.71 -7.07
CA GLN A 89 5.67 5.77 -8.07
C GLN A 89 5.35 5.22 -9.46
N ASN A 90 4.53 5.93 -10.22
CA ASN A 90 4.24 5.55 -11.60
C ASN A 90 5.51 5.74 -12.44
N LYS A 91 5.75 4.81 -13.36
CA LYS A 91 6.93 4.87 -14.25
C LYS A 91 6.83 5.99 -15.27
N LEU A 92 5.60 6.38 -15.63
CA LEU A 92 5.36 7.45 -16.59
C LEU A 92 5.24 8.79 -15.86
N PRO A 93 6.13 9.77 -16.11
CA PRO A 93 6.08 11.05 -15.40
C PRO A 93 4.74 11.76 -15.49
N GLU A 94 4.05 11.66 -16.62
CA GLU A 94 2.74 12.28 -16.81
C GLU A 94 1.63 11.66 -15.96
N LYS A 95 1.86 10.48 -15.42
CA LYS A 95 0.90 9.80 -14.53
C LYS A 95 1.26 9.94 -13.05
N GLN A 96 2.38 10.56 -12.73
CA GLN A 96 2.79 10.75 -11.35
C GLN A 96 1.91 11.81 -10.69
N GLN A 97 1.27 11.42 -9.60
CA GLN A 97 0.34 12.28 -8.87
C GLN A 97 0.90 12.77 -7.54
N VAL A 98 1.83 12.01 -6.97
CA VAL A 98 2.40 12.30 -5.66
C VAL A 98 3.84 12.77 -5.84
N LYS A 99 4.13 13.98 -5.35
CA LYS A 99 5.50 14.50 -5.32
C LYS A 99 6.06 14.30 -3.92
N LEU A 100 7.12 13.50 -3.82
CA LEU A 100 7.79 13.29 -2.55
C LEU A 100 8.72 14.45 -2.22
N PRO A 101 8.76 14.85 -0.94
CA PRO A 101 9.71 15.88 -0.52
C PRO A 101 11.15 15.39 -0.56
#